data_972df62f54ae519f44674a51d75fd685
#
_entry.id   972df62f54ae519f44674a51d75fd685
#
_cell.length_a   1.000
_cell.length_b   1.000
_cell.length_c   1.000
_cell.angle_alpha   90.00
_cell.angle_beta   90.00
_cell.angle_gamma   90.00
#
_symmetry.space_group_name_H-M   'P 1'
#
loop_
_entity.id
_entity.type
_entity.pdbx_description
1 polymer ?
#
loop_
_entity_poly.entity_id
_entity_poly.type
_entity_poly.pdbx_seq_one_letter_code
_entity_poly.pdbx_strand_id
1 'polypeptide(L)'
;MEKNVTCDSMTRNDKGWEVQFNYDTYVFDLDGTLLSTLGDLAASCNHALRANGMPERTIDEVRRFVGNGVKKLMERAIPGGLDNPLFEKTFADFRQHYMHHNLDTTCPYPGVMEMLESLRSRGKKVAVVSNKFYAATQAL
;
A
#
# COMPACT_ATOMS: atom_id res chain seq x y z
N MET A 1 18.74 -9.22 -11.92
CA MET A 1 18.23 -10.00 -13.07
C MET A 1 16.73 -10.25 -12.80
N GLU A 2 15.89 -9.34 -13.29
CA GLU A 2 14.44 -9.47 -13.19
C GLU A 2 14.00 -10.61 -14.11
N LYS A 3 13.55 -11.71 -13.53
CA LYS A 3 12.81 -12.71 -14.29
C LYS A 3 11.35 -12.23 -14.38
N ASN A 4 10.99 -11.71 -15.54
CA ASN A 4 9.59 -11.50 -15.88
C ASN A 4 8.81 -12.79 -15.59
N VAL A 5 7.77 -12.66 -14.76
CA VAL A 5 6.78 -13.71 -14.55
C VAL A 5 6.04 -13.85 -15.88
N THR A 6 6.49 -14.78 -16.71
CA THR A 6 5.74 -15.16 -17.91
C THR A 6 4.57 -16.04 -17.50
N CYS A 7 3.48 -15.94 -18.23
CA CYS A 7 2.22 -16.68 -18.03
C CYS A 7 2.35 -18.22 -18.20
N ASP A 8 3.57 -18.74 -18.29
CA ASP A 8 3.88 -20.15 -18.55
C ASP A 8 3.70 -21.09 -17.34
N SER A 9 3.29 -20.56 -16.19
CA SER A 9 3.03 -21.36 -14.99
C SER A 9 1.54 -21.71 -14.78
N MET A 10 0.66 -21.35 -15.70
CA MET A 10 -0.76 -21.71 -15.66
C MET A 10 -1.02 -22.93 -16.54
N THR A 11 -1.36 -24.05 -15.97
CA THR A 11 -1.88 -25.23 -16.67
C THR A 11 -3.38 -25.36 -16.44
N ARG A 12 -4.13 -25.66 -17.49
CA ARG A 12 -5.57 -25.95 -17.40
C ARG A 12 -5.75 -27.45 -17.20
N ASN A 13 -6.40 -27.83 -16.12
CA ASN A 13 -6.85 -29.20 -15.92
C ASN A 13 -8.38 -29.27 -15.97
N ASP A 14 -8.98 -30.47 -15.80
CA ASP A 14 -10.41 -30.72 -15.83
C ASP A 14 -11.21 -29.99 -14.73
N LYS A 15 -10.54 -29.37 -13.75
CA LYS A 15 -11.10 -28.59 -12.63
C LYS A 15 -10.90 -27.08 -12.78
N GLY A 16 -10.25 -26.63 -13.85
CA GLY A 16 -9.97 -25.21 -14.11
C GLY A 16 -8.47 -24.90 -14.28
N TRP A 17 -8.08 -23.64 -14.01
CA TRP A 17 -6.69 -23.19 -14.04
C TRP A 17 -5.99 -23.54 -12.74
N GLU A 18 -4.90 -24.29 -12.82
CA GLU A 18 -4.02 -24.58 -11.69
C GLU A 18 -2.76 -23.73 -11.78
N VAL A 19 -2.51 -22.93 -10.76
CA VAL A 19 -1.26 -22.17 -10.65
C VAL A 19 -0.21 -23.07 -9.98
N GLN A 20 0.81 -23.46 -10.74
CA GLN A 20 1.96 -24.17 -10.17
C GLN A 20 2.89 -23.17 -9.51
N PHE A 21 2.98 -23.22 -8.18
CA PHE A 21 3.93 -22.44 -7.38
C PHE A 21 5.33 -23.06 -7.47
N ASN A 22 6.11 -22.64 -8.45
CA ASN A 22 7.47 -23.15 -8.70
C ASN A 22 8.56 -22.45 -7.88
N TYR A 23 8.18 -21.46 -7.03
CA TYR A 23 9.10 -20.68 -6.21
C TYR A 23 9.01 -21.11 -4.75
N ASP A 24 10.12 -20.98 -4.01
CA ASP A 24 10.18 -21.29 -2.58
C ASP A 24 9.96 -20.06 -1.70
N THR A 25 10.12 -18.85 -2.27
CA THR A 25 9.99 -17.58 -1.57
C THR A 25 9.14 -16.62 -2.37
N TYR A 26 8.18 -15.99 -1.70
CA TYR A 26 7.28 -14.98 -2.24
C TYR A 26 7.49 -13.67 -1.49
N VAL A 27 7.72 -12.60 -2.22
CA VAL A 27 7.90 -11.25 -1.67
C VAL A 27 6.80 -10.37 -2.20
N PHE A 28 6.05 -9.76 -1.30
CA PHE A 28 4.92 -8.89 -1.62
C PHE A 28 5.19 -7.46 -1.19
N ASP A 29 4.66 -6.50 -1.95
CA ASP A 29 4.40 -5.16 -1.44
C ASP A 29 3.14 -5.18 -0.57
N LEU A 30 2.94 -4.17 0.25
CA LEU A 30 1.84 -4.09 1.21
C LEU A 30 0.70 -3.22 0.66
N ASP A 31 0.96 -1.91 0.51
CA ASP A 31 -0.05 -0.93 0.15
C ASP A 31 -0.51 -1.10 -1.31
N GLY A 32 -1.78 -1.40 -1.52
CA GLY A 32 -2.35 -1.65 -2.84
C GLY A 32 -2.04 -3.02 -3.45
N THR A 33 -1.35 -3.90 -2.71
CA THR A 33 -1.04 -5.28 -3.12
C THR A 33 -1.71 -6.29 -2.20
N LEU A 34 -1.32 -6.34 -0.93
CA LEU A 34 -1.96 -7.20 0.07
C LEU A 34 -3.13 -6.49 0.75
N LEU A 35 -2.99 -5.18 1.00
CA LEU A 35 -3.96 -4.39 1.75
C LEU A 35 -4.50 -3.22 0.92
N SER A 36 -5.80 -3.00 1.02
CA SER A 36 -6.48 -1.79 0.54
C SER A 36 -6.31 -0.69 1.58
N THR A 37 -5.27 0.12 1.46
CA THR A 37 -4.91 1.18 2.42
C THR A 37 -5.25 2.59 1.93
N LEU A 38 -5.76 2.70 0.71
CA LEU A 38 -5.97 3.98 0.04
C LEU A 38 -6.96 4.90 0.77
N GLY A 39 -8.01 4.34 1.39
CA GLY A 39 -9.02 5.10 2.13
C GLY A 39 -8.41 5.88 3.28
N ASP A 40 -7.63 5.22 4.12
CA ASP A 40 -7.01 5.82 5.30
C ASP A 40 -5.88 6.79 4.93
N LEU A 41 -5.14 6.50 3.85
CA LEU A 41 -4.16 7.43 3.29
C LEU A 41 -4.82 8.71 2.79
N ALA A 42 -5.94 8.61 2.05
CA ALA A 42 -6.68 9.75 1.53
C ALA A 42 -7.32 10.58 2.66
N ALA A 43 -7.92 9.92 3.64
CA ALA A 43 -8.51 10.58 4.80
C ALA A 43 -7.46 11.38 5.59
N SER A 44 -6.30 10.79 5.85
CA SER A 44 -5.21 11.44 6.58
C SER A 44 -4.55 12.57 5.78
N CYS A 45 -4.39 12.38 4.47
CA CYS A 45 -3.92 13.41 3.57
C CYS A 45 -4.84 14.65 3.61
N ASN A 46 -6.14 14.43 3.45
CA ASN A 46 -7.12 15.50 3.44
C ASN A 46 -7.30 16.16 4.81
N HIS A 47 -7.18 15.39 5.90
CA HIS A 47 -7.12 15.94 7.24
C HIS A 47 -5.99 16.97 7.37
N ALA A 48 -4.78 16.61 6.97
CA ALA A 48 -3.61 17.48 7.06
C ALA A 48 -3.70 18.70 6.14
N LEU A 49 -4.18 18.52 4.92
CA LEU A 49 -4.40 19.62 3.96
C LEU A 49 -5.40 20.63 4.51
N ARG A 50 -6.54 20.16 5.00
CA ARG A 50 -7.60 20.99 5.58
C ARG A 50 -7.12 21.77 6.80
N ALA A 51 -6.38 21.12 7.70
CA ALA A 51 -5.82 21.74 8.91
C ALA A 51 -4.85 22.89 8.59
N ASN A 52 -4.24 22.90 7.39
CA ASN A 52 -3.32 23.92 6.93
C ASN A 52 -3.88 24.83 5.83
N GLY A 53 -5.22 24.86 5.66
CA GLY A 53 -5.92 25.75 4.72
C GLY A 53 -5.66 25.43 3.24
N MET A 54 -5.29 24.19 2.92
CA MET A 54 -5.03 23.74 1.55
C MET A 54 -6.22 22.96 0.97
N PRO A 55 -6.39 22.95 -0.37
CA PRO A 55 -7.45 22.20 -1.01
C PRO A 55 -7.28 20.71 -0.82
N GLU A 56 -8.40 20.02 -0.55
CA GLU A 56 -8.43 18.56 -0.44
C GLU A 56 -8.21 17.89 -1.81
N ARG A 57 -7.77 16.66 -1.78
CA ARG A 57 -7.55 15.81 -2.95
C ARG A 57 -8.63 14.74 -3.06
N THR A 58 -9.03 14.44 -4.27
CA THR A 58 -9.91 13.31 -4.55
C THR A 58 -9.17 11.99 -4.30
N ILE A 59 -9.91 10.91 -4.08
CA ILE A 59 -9.33 9.58 -3.88
C ILE A 59 -8.53 9.12 -5.10
N ASP A 60 -8.94 9.52 -6.31
CA ASP A 60 -8.23 9.20 -7.55
C ASP A 60 -6.92 9.98 -7.71
N GLU A 61 -6.84 11.20 -7.21
CA GLU A 61 -5.59 11.93 -7.13
C GLU A 61 -4.65 11.27 -6.13
N VAL A 62 -5.13 10.96 -4.92
CA VAL A 62 -4.33 10.28 -3.90
C VAL A 62 -3.83 8.93 -4.41
N ARG A 63 -4.66 8.15 -5.12
CA ARG A 63 -4.26 6.89 -5.75
C ARG A 63 -3.06 7.07 -6.69
N ARG A 64 -3.01 8.14 -7.47
CA ARG A 64 -1.88 8.45 -8.36
C ARG A 64 -0.63 8.91 -7.62
N PHE A 65 -0.79 9.43 -6.41
CA PHE A 65 0.31 9.93 -5.60
C PHE A 65 1.00 8.85 -4.79
N VAL A 66 0.31 7.76 -4.48
CA VAL A 66 0.83 6.59 -3.75
C VAL A 66 1.89 5.84 -4.57
N GLY A 67 2.84 5.19 -3.91
CA GLY A 67 3.79 4.27 -4.53
C GLY A 67 5.26 4.49 -4.15
N ASN A 68 5.66 5.67 -3.70
CA ASN A 68 7.04 6.00 -3.36
C ASN A 68 7.21 6.46 -1.90
N GLY A 69 6.38 5.93 -1.02
CA GLY A 69 6.33 6.33 0.38
C GLY A 69 5.50 7.58 0.65
N VAL A 70 5.14 7.79 1.91
CA VAL A 70 4.20 8.84 2.32
C VAL A 70 4.75 10.27 2.17
N LYS A 71 6.07 10.45 2.24
CA LYS A 71 6.66 11.77 1.99
C LYS A 71 6.41 12.20 0.54
N LYS A 72 6.57 11.27 -0.40
CA LYS A 72 6.33 11.54 -1.82
C LYS A 72 4.85 11.74 -2.14
N LEU A 73 3.97 11.02 -1.43
CA LEU A 73 2.54 11.27 -1.50
C LEU A 73 2.22 12.72 -1.10
N MET A 74 2.72 13.17 0.05
CA MET A 74 2.45 14.54 0.54
C MET A 74 3.11 15.61 -0.31
N GLU A 75 4.29 15.36 -0.87
CA GLU A 75 4.93 16.25 -1.85
C GLU A 75 4.03 16.49 -3.09
N ARG A 76 3.36 15.45 -3.56
CA ARG A 76 2.44 15.54 -4.71
C ARG A 76 1.09 16.14 -4.34
N ALA A 77 0.64 15.95 -3.10
CA ALA A 77 -0.65 16.42 -2.63
C ALA A 77 -0.63 17.90 -2.24
N ILE A 78 0.45 18.38 -1.65
CA ILE A 78 0.60 19.76 -1.19
C ILE A 78 0.84 20.69 -2.39
N PRO A 79 0.08 21.79 -2.55
CA PRO A 79 0.37 22.78 -3.57
C PRO A 79 1.79 23.34 -3.44
N GLY A 80 2.57 23.31 -4.51
CA GLY A 80 3.97 23.72 -4.49
C GLY A 80 4.95 22.67 -3.94
N GLY A 81 4.45 21.54 -3.47
CA GLY A 81 5.27 20.42 -3.01
C GLY A 81 6.25 20.80 -1.91
N LEU A 82 7.51 20.41 -2.07
CA LEU A 82 8.59 20.70 -1.10
C LEU A 82 8.90 22.19 -0.93
N ASP A 83 8.57 23.02 -1.91
CA ASP A 83 8.79 24.49 -1.86
C ASP A 83 7.71 25.20 -1.04
N ASN A 84 6.64 24.52 -0.65
CA ASN A 84 5.62 25.10 0.21
C ASN A 84 6.16 25.31 1.63
N PRO A 85 6.11 26.53 2.19
CA PRO A 85 6.63 26.81 3.53
C PRO A 85 5.93 26.02 4.65
N LEU A 86 4.73 25.50 4.40
CA LEU A 86 3.97 24.67 5.34
C LEU A 86 4.19 23.16 5.11
N PHE A 87 5.07 22.75 4.19
CA PHE A 87 5.26 21.34 3.86
C PHE A 87 5.56 20.48 5.10
N GLU A 88 6.57 20.85 5.86
CA GLU A 88 7.00 20.05 7.03
C GLU A 88 5.89 19.98 8.10
N LYS A 89 5.17 21.07 8.33
CA LYS A 89 4.05 21.09 9.26
C LYS A 89 2.92 20.19 8.79
N THR A 90 2.51 20.32 7.52
CA THR A 90 1.42 19.52 6.93
C THR A 90 1.78 18.03 6.91
N PHE A 91 3.04 17.72 6.62
CA PHE A 91 3.53 16.35 6.66
C PHE A 91 3.54 15.77 8.09
N ALA A 92 3.89 16.57 9.09
CA ALA A 92 3.79 16.16 10.50
C ALA A 92 2.35 15.88 10.92
N ASP A 93 1.41 16.77 10.55
CA ASP A 93 -0.03 16.60 10.81
C ASP A 93 -0.58 15.32 10.14
N PHE A 94 -0.17 15.05 8.89
CA PHE A 94 -0.49 13.79 8.21
C PHE A 94 0.01 12.58 9.00
N ARG A 95 1.27 12.57 9.39
CA ARG A 95 1.87 11.44 10.12
C ARG A 95 1.16 11.19 11.43
N GLN A 96 0.88 12.24 12.18
CA GLN A 96 0.17 12.15 13.46
C GLN A 96 -1.23 11.55 13.25
N HIS A 97 -2.00 12.05 12.30
CA HIS A 97 -3.34 11.53 12.03
C HIS A 97 -3.28 10.07 11.56
N TYR A 98 -2.43 9.78 10.58
CA TYR A 98 -2.31 8.44 10.01
C TYR A 98 -1.89 7.38 11.02
N MET A 99 -1.07 7.70 12.01
CA MET A 99 -0.69 6.75 13.07
C MET A 99 -1.86 6.28 13.93
N HIS A 100 -2.93 7.07 14.03
CA HIS A 100 -4.12 6.72 14.82
C HIS A 100 -5.29 6.22 13.96
N HIS A 101 -5.23 6.44 12.65
CA HIS A 101 -6.32 6.19 11.69
C HIS A 101 -5.92 5.32 10.50
N ASN A 102 -4.84 4.53 10.61
CA ASN A 102 -4.33 3.68 9.54
C ASN A 102 -5.03 2.32 9.42
N LEU A 103 -6.00 2.05 10.29
CA LEU A 103 -6.80 0.83 10.33
C LEU A 103 -8.31 1.10 10.29
N ASP A 104 -8.73 2.32 10.01
CA ASP A 104 -10.15 2.68 10.01
C ASP A 104 -10.92 2.00 8.86
N THR A 105 -10.28 1.92 7.68
CA THR A 105 -10.85 1.29 6.48
C THR A 105 -9.91 0.28 5.82
N THR A 106 -8.68 0.18 6.30
CA THR A 106 -7.67 -0.73 5.76
C THR A 106 -8.10 -2.18 5.98
N CYS A 107 -8.11 -2.96 4.90
CA CYS A 107 -8.43 -4.38 4.93
C CYS A 107 -7.66 -5.15 3.84
N PRO A 108 -7.45 -6.46 4.01
CA PRO A 108 -6.91 -7.31 2.95
C PRO A 108 -7.81 -7.30 1.71
N TYR A 109 -7.20 -7.36 0.53
CA TYR A 109 -7.98 -7.61 -0.69
C TYR A 109 -8.61 -9.02 -0.65
N PRO A 110 -9.76 -9.22 -1.31
CA PRO A 110 -10.38 -10.54 -1.40
C PRO A 110 -9.40 -11.61 -1.92
N GLY A 111 -9.34 -12.76 -1.25
CA GLY A 111 -8.47 -13.87 -1.61
C GLY A 111 -7.03 -13.79 -1.10
N VAL A 112 -6.61 -12.67 -0.50
CA VAL A 112 -5.24 -12.51 0.02
C VAL A 112 -4.99 -13.45 1.21
N MET A 113 -5.91 -13.54 2.14
CA MET A 113 -5.74 -14.38 3.33
C MET A 113 -5.65 -15.85 2.94
N GLU A 114 -6.53 -16.32 2.06
CA GLU A 114 -6.54 -17.68 1.54
C GLU A 114 -5.27 -18.01 0.77
N MET A 115 -4.77 -17.06 -0.03
CA MET A 115 -3.49 -17.20 -0.73
C MET A 115 -2.33 -17.36 0.24
N LEU A 116 -2.23 -16.51 1.26
CA LEU A 116 -1.15 -16.56 2.26
C LEU A 116 -1.20 -17.87 3.06
N GLU A 117 -2.37 -18.34 3.45
CA GLU A 117 -2.55 -19.62 4.12
C GLU A 117 -2.14 -20.79 3.22
N SER A 118 -2.50 -20.75 1.94
CA SER A 118 -2.09 -21.75 0.96
C SER A 118 -0.57 -21.80 0.77
N LEU A 119 0.08 -20.65 0.69
CA LEU A 119 1.55 -20.59 0.62
C LEU A 119 2.20 -21.16 1.88
N ARG A 120 1.68 -20.79 3.05
CA ARG A 120 2.18 -21.27 4.34
C ARG A 120 2.01 -22.79 4.50
N SER A 121 0.84 -23.33 4.16
CA SER A 121 0.55 -24.78 4.24
C SER A 121 1.45 -25.61 3.32
N ARG A 122 1.91 -25.02 2.22
CA ARG A 122 2.88 -25.62 1.28
C ARG A 122 4.34 -25.42 1.68
N GLY A 123 4.61 -24.89 2.88
CA GLY A 123 5.96 -24.63 3.38
C GLY A 123 6.72 -23.54 2.64
N LYS A 124 6.02 -22.66 1.92
CA LYS A 124 6.64 -21.55 1.20
C LYS A 124 7.01 -20.42 2.15
N LYS A 125 8.10 -19.73 1.84
CA LYS A 125 8.53 -18.55 2.59
C LYS A 125 7.81 -17.32 2.04
N VAL A 126 7.30 -16.48 2.95
CA VAL A 126 6.63 -15.22 2.60
C VAL A 126 7.35 -14.07 3.28
N ALA A 127 7.59 -13.00 2.55
CA ALA A 127 8.14 -11.75 3.06
C ALA A 127 7.35 -10.57 2.50
N VAL A 128 7.34 -9.47 3.25
CA VAL A 128 6.76 -8.20 2.82
C VAL A 128 7.88 -7.18 2.72
N VAL A 129 7.94 -6.47 1.59
CA VAL A 129 8.83 -5.33 1.37
C VAL A 129 7.98 -4.13 1.02
N SER A 130 8.03 -3.09 1.83
CA SER A 130 7.18 -1.92 1.69
C SER A 130 7.94 -0.62 1.96
N ASN A 131 7.56 0.44 1.26
CA ASN A 131 8.02 1.82 1.52
C ASN A 131 7.23 2.52 2.64
N LYS A 132 6.33 1.81 3.30
CA LYS A 132 5.59 2.28 4.47
C LYS A 132 6.53 2.45 5.66
N PHE A 133 6.36 3.49 6.47
CA PHE A 133 7.18 3.63 7.67
C PHE A 133 6.87 2.53 8.70
N TYR A 134 7.93 2.06 9.35
CA TYR A 134 7.95 0.81 10.15
C TYR A 134 6.82 0.72 11.19
N ALA A 135 6.59 1.80 11.96
CA ALA A 135 5.56 1.80 13.00
C ALA A 135 4.15 1.58 12.43
N ALA A 136 3.84 2.14 11.25
CA ALA A 136 2.55 1.91 10.60
C ALA A 136 2.44 0.53 9.95
N THR A 137 3.56 -0.09 9.59
CA THR A 137 3.58 -1.47 9.07
C THR A 137 3.36 -2.49 10.20
N GLN A 138 3.89 -2.23 11.40
CA GLN A 138 3.71 -3.13 12.54
C GLN A 138 2.29 -3.11 13.13
N ALA A 139 1.52 -2.05 12.87
CA ALA A 139 0.13 -1.94 13.32
C ALA A 139 -0.86 -2.71 12.44
N LEU A 140 -0.43 -3.13 11.25
CA LEU A 140 -1.21 -3.87 10.26
C LEU A 140 -0.97 -5.38 10.37
#